data_d6d57326bc37cdd8478a8f5ddaafe910
#
_entry.id   d6d57326bc37cdd8478a8f5ddaafe910
#
_cell.length_a   1.000
_cell.length_b   1.000
_cell.length_c   1.000
_cell.angle_alpha   90.00
_cell.angle_beta   90.00
_cell.angle_gamma   90.00
#
_symmetry.space_group_name_H-M   'P 1'
#
loop_
_entity.id
_entity.type
_entity.pdbx_description
1 polymer ?
#
loop_
_entity_poly.entity_id
_entity_poly.type
_entity_poly.pdbx_seq_one_letter_code
_entity_poly.pdbx_strand_id
1 'polypeptide(L)'
;IIVLGEIRDRITAETAIQAALTGHKVYSTFHTEDTIGGLLRLIDMQIETFLISSTVISVAAQRLLRRICTLCTAPYAPAQVEVERVGLRIEDVRDLELKKGRGCKTCNYTGYFGRIAVYELLILNEDVKEAILAKRPAHVIRRISTETTGLVSMREDGIAKVIRGFTTFEEVLSQTPRTFETRPLRQILQMTQ
;
A
#
# COMPACT_ATOMS: atom_id res chain seq x y z
N ILE A 1 17.28 10.03 -17.96
CA ILE A 1 16.45 9.88 -16.75
C ILE A 1 16.03 11.27 -16.28
N ILE A 2 14.74 11.47 -16.07
CA ILE A 2 14.17 12.72 -15.57
C ILE A 2 13.54 12.44 -14.22
N VAL A 3 13.82 13.28 -13.22
CA VAL A 3 13.19 13.23 -11.89
C VAL A 3 12.44 14.54 -11.71
N LEU A 4 11.11 14.43 -11.58
CA LEU A 4 10.23 15.54 -11.24
C LEU A 4 9.88 15.44 -9.76
N GLY A 5 9.98 16.55 -9.03
CA GLY A 5 9.69 16.57 -7.61
C GLY A 5 8.30 16.02 -7.29
N GLU A 6 7.28 16.55 -7.93
CA GLU A 6 5.90 16.06 -7.85
C GLU A 6 5.05 16.55 -9.02
N ILE A 7 3.98 15.82 -9.31
CA ILE A 7 2.95 16.23 -10.28
C ILE A 7 1.73 16.73 -9.50
N ARG A 8 1.49 18.06 -9.57
CA ARG A 8 0.36 18.72 -8.90
C ARG A 8 -0.74 19.15 -9.86
N ASP A 9 -0.39 19.39 -11.10
CA ASP A 9 -1.25 19.99 -12.11
C ASP A 9 -1.12 19.28 -13.47
N ARG A 10 -2.06 19.60 -14.35
CA ARG A 10 -2.16 19.02 -15.69
C ARG A 10 -0.92 19.30 -16.54
N ILE A 11 -0.36 20.52 -16.48
CA ILE A 11 0.77 20.93 -17.33
C ILE A 11 2.00 20.08 -17.00
N THR A 12 2.29 19.91 -15.71
CA THR A 12 3.37 19.05 -15.24
C THR A 12 3.16 17.58 -15.62
N ALA A 13 1.91 17.08 -15.53
CA ALA A 13 1.56 15.73 -15.94
C ALA A 13 1.75 15.51 -17.44
N GLU A 14 1.27 16.43 -18.28
CA GLU A 14 1.45 16.39 -19.74
C GLU A 14 2.93 16.39 -20.12
N THR A 15 3.72 17.26 -19.48
CA THR A 15 5.18 17.34 -19.72
C THR A 15 5.90 16.03 -19.36
N ALA A 16 5.54 15.43 -18.22
CA ALA A 16 6.08 14.14 -17.79
C ALA A 16 5.78 13.02 -18.80
N ILE A 17 4.54 12.97 -19.27
CA ILE A 17 4.08 11.98 -20.25
C ILE A 17 4.75 12.18 -21.60
N GLN A 18 4.86 13.41 -22.10
CA GLN A 18 5.56 13.72 -23.35
C GLN A 18 7.02 13.28 -23.27
N ALA A 19 7.69 13.54 -22.15
CA ALA A 19 9.06 13.05 -21.95
C ALA A 19 9.14 11.51 -21.97
N ALA A 20 8.16 10.81 -21.36
CA ALA A 20 8.10 9.36 -21.37
C ALA A 20 7.86 8.81 -22.79
N LEU A 21 6.98 9.42 -23.57
CA LEU A 21 6.71 9.04 -24.98
C LEU A 21 7.96 9.17 -25.86
N THR A 22 8.84 10.13 -25.57
CA THR A 22 10.12 10.31 -26.29
C THR A 22 11.24 9.39 -25.78
N GLY A 23 10.92 8.39 -24.94
CA GLY A 23 11.85 7.35 -24.50
C GLY A 23 12.62 7.66 -23.21
N HIS A 24 12.30 8.76 -22.52
CA HIS A 24 12.91 9.05 -21.23
C HIS A 24 12.27 8.22 -20.11
N LYS A 25 13.10 7.76 -19.17
CA LYS A 25 12.59 7.23 -17.89
C LYS A 25 12.26 8.41 -16.97
N VAL A 26 11.00 8.55 -16.62
CA VAL A 26 10.50 9.64 -15.77
C VAL A 26 10.09 9.09 -14.41
N TYR A 27 10.59 9.69 -13.34
CA TYR A 27 10.19 9.43 -11.97
C TYR A 27 9.55 10.66 -11.37
N SER A 28 8.42 10.49 -10.69
CA SER A 28 7.75 11.60 -10.00
C SER A 28 6.98 11.09 -8.79
N THR A 29 6.43 12.01 -8.00
CA THR A 29 5.61 11.70 -6.84
C THR A 29 4.21 12.30 -6.95
N PHE A 30 3.26 11.69 -6.23
CA PHE A 30 1.90 12.16 -6.05
C PHE A 30 1.53 12.14 -4.57
N HIS A 31 0.61 13.02 -4.16
CA HIS A 31 -0.03 12.96 -2.85
C HIS A 31 -1.37 12.22 -2.97
N THR A 32 -1.33 10.88 -2.96
CA THR A 32 -2.50 10.01 -3.01
C THR A 32 -2.47 8.99 -1.88
N GLU A 33 -3.62 8.40 -1.57
CA GLU A 33 -3.73 7.45 -0.47
C GLU A 33 -3.11 6.10 -0.82
N ASP A 34 -3.26 5.66 -2.09
CA ASP A 34 -2.81 4.37 -2.60
C ASP A 34 -2.42 4.46 -4.08
N THR A 35 -2.05 3.32 -4.67
CA THR A 35 -1.56 3.25 -6.06
C THR A 35 -2.66 3.49 -7.09
N ILE A 36 -3.87 3.00 -6.84
CA ILE A 36 -5.02 3.21 -7.73
C ILE A 36 -5.42 4.68 -7.74
N GLY A 37 -5.43 5.32 -6.56
CA GLY A 37 -5.63 6.76 -6.42
C GLY A 37 -4.63 7.58 -7.24
N GLY A 38 -3.37 7.12 -7.32
CA GLY A 38 -2.35 7.74 -8.17
C GLY A 38 -2.71 7.72 -9.67
N LEU A 39 -3.23 6.59 -10.16
CA LEU A 39 -3.71 6.49 -11.54
C LEU A 39 -4.94 7.37 -11.80
N LEU A 40 -5.92 7.31 -10.89
CA LEU A 40 -7.13 8.11 -11.03
C LEU A 40 -6.82 9.61 -11.00
N ARG A 41 -5.81 10.02 -10.24
CA ARG A 41 -5.37 11.42 -10.20
C ARG A 41 -4.90 11.93 -11.56
N LEU A 42 -4.22 11.11 -12.36
CA LEU A 42 -3.86 11.45 -13.74
C LEU A 42 -5.10 11.62 -14.61
N ILE A 43 -6.10 10.75 -14.46
CA ILE A 43 -7.37 10.84 -15.19
C ILE A 43 -8.13 12.11 -14.79
N ASP A 44 -8.18 12.43 -13.49
CA ASP A 44 -8.82 13.65 -12.97
C ASP A 44 -8.15 14.94 -13.49
N MET A 45 -6.83 14.87 -13.73
CA MET A 45 -6.08 15.95 -14.40
C MET A 45 -6.35 16.02 -15.91
N GLN A 46 -7.33 15.26 -16.42
CA GLN A 46 -7.70 15.19 -17.83
C GLN A 46 -6.60 14.67 -18.76
N ILE A 47 -5.69 13.83 -18.24
CA ILE A 47 -4.76 13.10 -19.06
C ILE A 47 -5.51 11.95 -19.73
N GLU A 48 -5.36 11.80 -21.02
CA GLU A 48 -6.02 10.75 -21.78
C GLU A 48 -5.58 9.36 -21.33
N THR A 49 -6.54 8.46 -21.15
CA THR A 49 -6.27 7.09 -20.67
C THR A 49 -5.32 6.31 -21.58
N PHE A 50 -5.34 6.60 -22.88
CA PHE A 50 -4.39 6.05 -23.85
C PHE A 50 -2.94 6.41 -23.50
N LEU A 51 -2.69 7.68 -23.15
CA LEU A 51 -1.36 8.16 -22.77
C LEU A 51 -0.89 7.53 -21.46
N ILE A 52 -1.79 7.43 -20.47
CA ILE A 52 -1.50 6.77 -19.18
C ILE A 52 -1.11 5.30 -19.42
N SER A 53 -1.94 4.56 -20.17
CA SER A 53 -1.71 3.13 -20.42
C SER A 53 -0.43 2.84 -21.22
N SER A 54 -0.01 3.78 -22.09
CA SER A 54 1.21 3.60 -22.91
C SER A 54 2.50 4.04 -22.22
N THR A 55 2.43 4.92 -21.22
CA THR A 55 3.64 5.52 -20.60
C THR A 55 3.88 5.13 -19.16
N VAL A 56 2.80 4.92 -18.35
CA VAL A 56 2.96 4.56 -16.94
C VAL A 56 3.31 3.06 -16.82
N ILE A 57 4.43 2.77 -16.20
CA ILE A 57 4.92 1.39 -16.00
C ILE A 57 4.43 0.86 -14.65
N SER A 58 4.56 1.66 -13.60
CA SER A 58 4.20 1.27 -12.25
C SER A 58 3.89 2.49 -11.37
N VAL A 59 3.10 2.24 -10.33
CA VAL A 59 2.85 3.20 -9.25
C VAL A 59 3.16 2.52 -7.93
N ALA A 60 3.99 3.17 -7.10
CA ALA A 60 4.30 2.70 -5.76
C ALA A 60 3.70 3.65 -4.72
N ALA A 61 3.03 3.10 -3.73
CA ALA A 61 2.55 3.83 -2.56
C ALA A 61 3.23 3.33 -1.29
N GLN A 62 3.50 4.24 -0.34
CA GLN A 62 4.20 3.96 0.89
C GLN A 62 3.54 4.68 2.06
N ARG A 63 3.51 4.03 3.23
CA ARG A 63 3.22 4.64 4.53
C ARG A 63 4.25 4.19 5.55
N LEU A 64 4.45 5.00 6.58
CA LEU A 64 5.32 4.68 7.70
C LEU A 64 4.47 4.32 8.92
N LEU A 65 4.66 3.13 9.44
CA LEU A 65 4.07 2.64 10.68
C LEU A 65 5.06 2.80 11.82
N ARG A 66 4.59 3.03 13.04
CA ARG A 66 5.43 2.97 14.23
C ARG A 66 5.87 1.53 14.48
N ARG A 67 7.15 1.35 14.76
CA ARG A 67 7.72 0.04 15.10
C ARG A 67 7.60 -0.22 16.59
N ILE A 68 7.25 -1.45 16.97
CA ILE A 68 7.24 -1.89 18.38
C ILE A 68 8.62 -1.68 18.98
N CYS A 69 8.68 -1.10 20.18
CA CYS A 69 9.92 -0.91 20.92
C CYS A 69 10.50 -2.27 21.33
N THR A 70 11.70 -2.57 20.89
CA THR A 70 12.37 -3.86 21.16
C THR A 70 12.72 -4.07 22.63
N LEU A 71 12.88 -2.97 23.40
CA LEU A 71 13.24 -3.03 24.82
C LEU A 71 12.06 -3.32 25.75
N CYS A 72 10.82 -3.12 25.31
CA CYS A 72 9.63 -3.39 26.12
C CYS A 72 8.58 -4.23 25.40
N THR A 73 8.97 -4.91 24.32
CA THR A 73 8.10 -5.82 23.60
C THR A 73 7.69 -7.00 24.47
N ALA A 74 6.43 -7.40 24.34
CA ALA A 74 5.90 -8.57 25.05
C ALA A 74 4.81 -9.25 24.19
N PRO A 75 4.57 -10.54 24.38
CA PRO A 75 3.44 -11.23 23.80
C PRO A 75 2.13 -10.55 24.21
N TYR A 76 1.15 -10.53 23.30
CA TYR A 76 -0.21 -10.12 23.62
C TYR A 76 -1.22 -10.89 22.77
N ALA A 77 -2.43 -11.09 23.32
CA ALA A 77 -3.55 -11.63 22.58
C ALA A 77 -4.40 -10.48 22.03
N PRO A 78 -4.63 -10.37 20.72
CA PRO A 78 -5.46 -9.33 20.16
C PRO A 78 -6.93 -9.54 20.51
N ALA A 79 -7.67 -8.45 20.67
CA ALA A 79 -9.11 -8.53 20.77
C ALA A 79 -9.71 -8.97 19.42
N GLN A 80 -10.79 -9.75 19.44
CA GLN A 80 -11.47 -10.20 18.23
C GLN A 80 -11.79 -9.03 17.29
N VAL A 81 -12.27 -7.91 17.82
CA VAL A 81 -12.61 -6.73 17.05
C VAL A 81 -11.41 -6.09 16.33
N GLU A 82 -10.19 -6.19 16.87
CA GLU A 82 -8.97 -5.70 16.21
C GLU A 82 -8.66 -6.54 14.96
N VAL A 83 -8.81 -7.86 15.08
CA VAL A 83 -8.54 -8.81 14.00
C VAL A 83 -9.59 -8.70 12.89
N GLU A 84 -10.87 -8.62 13.26
CA GLU A 84 -11.97 -8.46 12.30
C GLU A 84 -11.87 -7.14 11.53
N ARG A 85 -11.44 -6.05 12.17
CA ARG A 85 -11.26 -4.76 11.50
C ARG A 85 -10.17 -4.75 10.42
N VAL A 86 -9.18 -5.64 10.49
CA VAL A 86 -8.20 -5.83 9.41
C VAL A 86 -8.66 -6.85 8.37
N GLY A 87 -9.85 -7.43 8.54
CA GLY A 87 -10.44 -8.39 7.60
C GLY A 87 -10.00 -9.84 7.83
N LEU A 88 -9.44 -10.17 8.99
CA LEU A 88 -9.06 -11.54 9.39
C LEU A 88 -10.04 -12.11 10.40
N ARG A 89 -10.03 -13.42 10.60
CA ARG A 89 -10.75 -14.10 11.66
C ARG A 89 -9.82 -14.35 12.84
N ILE A 90 -10.37 -14.41 14.06
CA ILE A 90 -9.56 -14.64 15.26
C ILE A 90 -8.83 -16.00 15.21
N GLU A 91 -9.44 -16.99 14.54
CA GLU A 91 -8.84 -18.31 14.35
C GLU A 91 -7.56 -18.25 13.52
N ASP A 92 -7.46 -17.31 12.57
CA ASP A 92 -6.29 -17.14 11.70
C ASP A 92 -5.04 -16.70 12.49
N VAL A 93 -5.21 -16.11 13.68
CA VAL A 93 -4.11 -15.55 14.49
C VAL A 93 -4.00 -16.15 15.89
N ARG A 94 -4.91 -17.05 16.29
CA ARG A 94 -4.99 -17.61 17.65
C ARG A 94 -3.68 -18.27 18.11
N ASP A 95 -3.02 -19.02 17.21
CA ASP A 95 -1.83 -19.79 17.52
C ASP A 95 -0.54 -19.01 17.22
N LEU A 96 -0.64 -17.72 16.90
CA LEU A 96 0.50 -16.88 16.58
C LEU A 96 0.92 -16.05 17.79
N GLU A 97 2.22 -15.96 18.03
CA GLU A 97 2.81 -15.10 19.05
C GLU A 97 2.89 -13.64 18.57
N LEU A 98 1.79 -12.91 18.73
CA LEU A 98 1.75 -11.48 18.42
C LEU A 98 2.43 -10.67 19.53
N LYS A 99 2.97 -9.50 19.16
CA LYS A 99 3.77 -8.67 20.04
C LYS A 99 3.22 -7.26 20.15
N LYS A 100 3.37 -6.68 21.36
CA LYS A 100 3.03 -5.28 21.65
C LYS A 100 4.08 -4.68 22.60
N GLY A 101 4.35 -3.39 22.49
CA GLY A 101 5.20 -2.70 23.45
C GLY A 101 4.43 -2.33 24.71
N ARG A 102 4.98 -2.66 25.90
CA ARG A 102 4.39 -2.31 27.21
C ARG A 102 4.61 -0.84 27.59
N GLY A 103 5.55 -0.17 26.94
CA GLY A 103 6.02 1.16 27.32
C GLY A 103 7.21 1.11 28.26
N CYS A 104 8.25 1.89 27.95
CA CYS A 104 9.44 2.07 28.78
C CYS A 104 10.00 3.49 28.61
N LYS A 105 10.99 3.86 29.40
CA LYS A 105 11.63 5.20 29.29
C LYS A 105 12.17 5.48 27.89
N THR A 106 12.77 4.50 27.22
CA THR A 106 13.35 4.65 25.88
C THR A 106 12.32 5.02 24.82
N CYS A 107 11.11 4.48 24.91
CA CYS A 107 10.03 4.82 23.99
C CYS A 107 9.05 5.86 24.54
N ASN A 108 9.41 6.57 25.59
CA ASN A 108 8.56 7.54 26.30
C ASN A 108 7.18 6.93 26.64
N TYR A 109 7.17 5.69 27.11
CA TYR A 109 5.99 4.92 27.51
C TYR A 109 4.96 4.67 26.41
N THR A 110 5.28 4.97 25.15
CA THR A 110 4.36 4.75 24.01
C THR A 110 4.27 3.30 23.55
N GLY A 111 5.25 2.47 23.88
CA GLY A 111 5.39 1.11 23.35
C GLY A 111 5.99 1.04 21.93
N TYR A 112 6.25 2.19 21.29
CA TYR A 112 6.79 2.27 19.93
C TYR A 112 8.11 3.04 19.90
N PHE A 113 9.05 2.55 19.07
CA PHE A 113 10.34 3.22 18.83
C PHE A 113 10.80 2.97 17.39
N GLY A 114 11.02 4.06 16.66
CA GLY A 114 11.33 4.02 15.23
C GLY A 114 10.10 3.75 14.33
N ARG A 115 10.36 3.57 13.06
CA ARG A 115 9.34 3.40 12.01
C ARG A 115 9.69 2.25 11.08
N ILE A 116 8.67 1.67 10.45
CA ILE A 116 8.80 0.68 9.39
C ILE A 116 7.87 1.06 8.25
N ALA A 117 8.35 0.95 7.01
CA ALA A 117 7.52 1.25 5.85
C ALA A 117 6.59 0.07 5.52
N VAL A 118 5.41 0.37 5.01
CA VAL A 118 4.53 -0.55 4.28
C VAL A 118 4.37 -0.03 2.86
N TYR A 119 4.28 -0.96 1.92
CA TYR A 119 4.27 -0.67 0.49
C TYR A 119 3.07 -1.30 -0.21
N GLU A 120 2.66 -0.65 -1.28
CA GLU A 120 1.78 -1.18 -2.30
C GLU A 120 2.42 -0.86 -3.66
N LEU A 121 2.61 -1.87 -4.51
CA LEU A 121 3.21 -1.71 -5.84
C LEU A 121 2.22 -2.20 -6.89
N LEU A 122 1.74 -1.28 -7.70
CA LEU A 122 0.92 -1.55 -8.88
C LEU A 122 1.81 -1.60 -10.11
N ILE A 123 1.78 -2.70 -10.84
CA ILE A 123 2.41 -2.86 -12.14
C ILE A 123 1.31 -2.80 -13.21
N LEU A 124 1.51 -2.00 -14.25
CA LEU A 124 0.55 -1.90 -15.34
C LEU A 124 0.83 -2.98 -16.39
N ASN A 125 0.30 -4.19 -16.17
CA ASN A 125 0.27 -5.22 -17.21
C ASN A 125 -0.85 -4.93 -18.22
N GLU A 126 -0.99 -5.76 -19.25
CA GLU A 126 -1.94 -5.52 -20.32
C GLU A 126 -3.40 -5.49 -19.83
N ASP A 127 -3.79 -6.35 -18.88
CA ASP A 127 -5.15 -6.37 -18.31
C ASP A 127 -5.48 -5.08 -17.54
N VAL A 128 -4.51 -4.56 -16.78
CA VAL A 128 -4.66 -3.29 -16.05
C VAL A 128 -4.72 -2.12 -17.03
N LYS A 129 -3.91 -2.11 -18.08
CA LYS A 129 -3.95 -1.09 -19.13
C LYS A 129 -5.30 -1.07 -19.85
N GLU A 130 -5.83 -2.24 -20.20
CA GLU A 130 -7.15 -2.37 -20.83
C GLU A 130 -8.25 -1.83 -19.90
N ALA A 131 -8.20 -2.14 -18.61
CA ALA A 131 -9.14 -1.61 -17.63
C ALA A 131 -9.08 -0.07 -17.52
N ILE A 132 -7.88 0.53 -17.62
CA ILE A 132 -7.69 1.98 -17.65
C ILE A 132 -8.27 2.59 -18.93
N LEU A 133 -7.98 1.99 -20.10
CA LEU A 133 -8.52 2.43 -21.39
C LEU A 133 -10.05 2.41 -21.39
N ALA A 134 -10.64 1.36 -20.82
CA ALA A 134 -12.08 1.21 -20.67
C ALA A 134 -12.68 2.08 -19.55
N LYS A 135 -11.87 2.92 -18.89
CA LYS A 135 -12.28 3.80 -17.78
C LYS A 135 -13.03 3.06 -16.68
N ARG A 136 -12.56 1.85 -16.32
CA ARG A 136 -13.20 1.03 -15.29
C ARG A 136 -13.11 1.72 -13.92
N PRO A 137 -14.10 1.52 -13.03
CA PRO A 137 -14.06 2.05 -11.66
C PRO A 137 -12.86 1.54 -10.86
N ALA A 138 -12.40 2.32 -9.87
CA ALA A 138 -11.26 2.01 -9.01
C ALA A 138 -11.24 0.58 -8.45
N HIS A 139 -12.39 0.10 -7.93
CA HIS A 139 -12.49 -1.24 -7.36
C HIS A 139 -12.32 -2.36 -8.40
N VAL A 140 -12.72 -2.13 -9.65
CA VAL A 140 -12.52 -3.07 -10.76
C VAL A 140 -11.04 -3.12 -11.15
N ILE A 141 -10.38 -1.95 -11.29
CA ILE A 141 -8.94 -1.88 -11.58
C ILE A 141 -8.16 -2.58 -10.46
N ARG A 142 -8.51 -2.34 -9.18
CA ARG A 142 -7.87 -3.00 -8.04
C ARG A 142 -8.01 -4.51 -8.09
N ARG A 143 -9.22 -5.02 -8.36
CA ARG A 143 -9.47 -6.46 -8.47
C ARG A 143 -8.63 -7.08 -9.59
N ILE A 144 -8.65 -6.50 -10.79
CA ILE A 144 -7.84 -6.97 -11.92
C ILE A 144 -6.35 -6.98 -11.54
N SER A 145 -5.85 -5.89 -10.92
CA SER A 145 -4.46 -5.82 -10.48
C SER A 145 -4.11 -6.89 -9.43
N THR A 146 -5.03 -7.18 -8.50
CA THR A 146 -4.84 -8.22 -7.50
C THR A 146 -4.75 -9.61 -8.15
N GLU A 147 -5.63 -9.88 -9.12
CA GLU A 147 -5.73 -11.17 -9.80
C GLU A 147 -4.58 -11.41 -10.79
N THR A 148 -4.15 -10.38 -11.52
CA THR A 148 -3.22 -10.54 -12.65
C THR A 148 -1.78 -10.13 -12.36
N THR A 149 -1.55 -9.17 -11.46
CA THR A 149 -0.21 -8.71 -11.08
C THR A 149 0.19 -9.10 -9.66
N GLY A 150 -0.73 -9.69 -8.88
CA GLY A 150 -0.46 -10.02 -7.49
C GLY A 150 -0.35 -8.79 -6.59
N LEU A 151 -1.05 -7.70 -6.90
CA LEU A 151 -1.03 -6.49 -6.08
C LEU A 151 -1.29 -6.82 -4.60
N VAL A 152 -0.36 -6.48 -3.73
CA VAL A 152 -0.50 -6.57 -2.27
C VAL A 152 -0.82 -5.17 -1.75
N SER A 153 -1.93 -5.02 -1.05
CA SER A 153 -2.30 -3.73 -0.45
C SER A 153 -1.37 -3.36 0.71
N MET A 154 -1.21 -2.06 0.99
CA MET A 154 -0.44 -1.60 2.16
C MET A 154 -0.96 -2.19 3.47
N ARG A 155 -2.28 -2.45 3.56
CA ARG A 155 -2.88 -3.11 4.73
C ARG A 155 -2.41 -4.55 4.87
N GLU A 156 -2.38 -5.32 3.80
CA GLU A 156 -1.90 -6.71 3.81
C GLU A 156 -0.39 -6.78 4.11
N ASP A 157 0.42 -5.89 3.55
CA ASP A 157 1.84 -5.78 3.90
C ASP A 157 2.01 -5.39 5.38
N GLY A 158 1.14 -4.51 5.90
CA GLY A 158 1.07 -4.18 7.33
C GLY A 158 0.72 -5.39 8.20
N ILE A 159 -0.29 -6.17 7.82
CA ILE A 159 -0.67 -7.41 8.52
C ILE A 159 0.52 -8.38 8.59
N ALA A 160 1.23 -8.60 7.49
CA ALA A 160 2.43 -9.45 7.49
C ALA A 160 3.49 -8.94 8.48
N LYS A 161 3.67 -7.62 8.60
CA LYS A 161 4.59 -7.01 9.57
C LYS A 161 4.11 -7.13 11.02
N VAL A 162 2.80 -7.16 11.27
CA VAL A 162 2.24 -7.48 12.60
C VAL A 162 2.59 -8.92 12.98
N ILE A 163 2.35 -9.88 12.08
CA ILE A 163 2.66 -11.30 12.33
C ILE A 163 4.14 -11.52 12.60
N ARG A 164 5.01 -10.76 11.92
CA ARG A 164 6.47 -10.77 12.16
C ARG A 164 6.93 -10.01 13.42
N GLY A 165 5.99 -9.39 14.17
CA GLY A 165 6.27 -8.68 15.41
C GLY A 165 6.89 -7.29 15.26
N PHE A 166 6.77 -6.66 14.09
CA PHE A 166 7.32 -5.31 13.85
C PHE A 166 6.39 -4.19 14.27
N THR A 167 5.07 -4.37 14.16
CA THR A 167 4.05 -3.37 14.46
C THR A 167 2.80 -4.02 15.04
N THR A 168 1.70 -3.27 15.18
CA THR A 168 0.43 -3.75 15.74
C THR A 168 -0.72 -3.58 14.75
N PHE A 169 -1.83 -4.32 14.90
CA PHE A 169 -3.04 -4.13 14.11
C PHE A 169 -3.61 -2.72 14.25
N GLU A 170 -3.57 -2.15 15.46
CA GLU A 170 -4.00 -0.78 15.74
C GLU A 170 -3.26 0.23 14.83
N GLU A 171 -1.95 0.09 14.72
CA GLU A 171 -1.12 0.96 13.90
C GLU A 171 -1.42 0.78 12.40
N VAL A 172 -1.57 -0.45 11.94
CA VAL A 172 -1.96 -0.75 10.55
C VAL A 172 -3.29 -0.09 10.22
N LEU A 173 -4.30 -0.26 11.10
CA LEU A 173 -5.62 0.33 10.89
C LEU A 173 -5.62 1.85 10.86
N SER A 174 -4.73 2.49 11.63
CA SER A 174 -4.66 3.94 11.72
C SER A 174 -3.95 4.59 10.53
N GLN A 175 -2.99 3.89 9.90
CA GLN A 175 -2.11 4.45 8.89
C GLN A 175 -2.38 3.97 7.46
N THR A 176 -3.13 2.88 7.28
CA THR A 176 -3.41 2.33 5.94
C THR A 176 -4.84 2.60 5.50
N PRO A 177 -5.07 2.83 4.20
CA PRO A 177 -6.42 2.97 3.66
C PRO A 177 -7.29 1.75 3.98
N ARG A 178 -8.60 1.96 4.07
CA ARG A 178 -9.53 0.83 4.19
C ARG A 178 -9.53 0.02 2.89
N THR A 179 -9.38 -1.29 3.01
CA THR A 179 -9.56 -2.24 1.91
C THR A 179 -10.91 -2.93 2.06
N PHE A 180 -11.59 -3.18 0.94
CA PHE A 180 -12.90 -3.85 0.96
C PHE A 180 -12.78 -5.36 1.21
N GLU A 181 -11.67 -5.95 0.76
CA GLU A 181 -11.39 -7.38 0.91
C GLU A 181 -9.94 -7.57 1.34
N THR A 182 -9.74 -8.46 2.30
CA THR A 182 -8.42 -8.91 2.76
C THR A 182 -8.30 -10.39 2.41
N ARG A 183 -7.20 -10.77 1.79
CA ARG A 183 -6.91 -12.17 1.44
C ARG A 183 -6.71 -13.01 2.71
N PRO A 184 -6.89 -14.36 2.61
CA PRO A 184 -6.54 -15.27 3.70
C PRO A 184 -5.10 -15.05 4.16
N LEU A 185 -4.87 -15.10 5.49
CA LEU A 185 -3.54 -14.81 6.09
C LEU A 185 -2.41 -15.61 5.45
N ARG A 186 -2.63 -16.90 5.17
CA ARG A 186 -1.63 -17.76 4.52
C ARG A 186 -1.17 -17.19 3.17
N GLN A 187 -2.09 -16.69 2.37
CA GLN A 187 -1.79 -16.11 1.07
C GLN A 187 -1.03 -14.79 1.22
N ILE A 188 -1.43 -13.93 2.16
CA ILE A 188 -0.72 -12.68 2.47
C ILE A 188 0.74 -12.98 2.81
N LEU A 189 1.00 -13.93 3.69
CA LEU A 189 2.35 -14.27 4.13
C LEU A 189 3.22 -14.85 3.02
N GLN A 190 2.63 -15.56 2.05
CA GLN A 190 3.36 -16.05 0.87
C GLN A 190 3.76 -14.93 -0.08
N MET A 191 2.93 -13.92 -0.24
CA MET A 191 3.16 -12.82 -1.19
C MET A 191 4.05 -11.70 -0.63
N THR A 192 4.26 -11.65 0.68
CA THR A 192 5.07 -10.62 1.37
C THR A 192 6.42 -11.13 1.88
N GLN A 193 6.91 -12.27 1.38
CA GLN A 193 8.22 -12.85 1.74
C GLN A 193 9.38 -12.02 1.24
#